data_0f702f01adb89bbac5fc7586011695b5
#
_entry.id   0f702f01adb89bbac5fc7586011695b5
#
_cell.length_a   1.000
_cell.length_b   1.000
_cell.length_c   1.000
_cell.angle_alpha   90.00
_cell.angle_beta   90.00
_cell.angle_gamma   90.00
#
_symmetry.space_group_name_H-M   'P 1'
#
loop_
_entity.id
_entity.type
_entity.pdbx_description
1 polymer ?
#
loop_
_entity_poly.entity_id
_entity_poly.type
_entity_poly.pdbx_seq_one_letter_code
_entity_poly.pdbx_strand_id
1 'polypeptide(L)' 'MKKEGYSRPGLFGTMKHYDANGNKIGESRPGFFGSMNNYDANGHKVGHSSPGL' A
#
# COMPACT_ATOMS: atom_id res chain seq x y z
N MET A 1 22.84 9.48 -0.26
CA MET A 1 21.84 9.16 -1.24
C MET A 1 20.47 9.05 -0.61
N LYS A 2 19.47 9.63 -1.22
CA LYS A 2 18.17 9.64 -0.64
C LYS A 2 17.38 8.40 -0.97
N LYS A 3 16.73 7.86 0.02
CA LYS A 3 15.81 6.78 -0.19
C LYS A 3 14.47 7.36 -0.64
N GLU A 4 13.87 6.77 -1.65
CA GLU A 4 12.64 7.30 -2.17
C GLU A 4 11.43 6.90 -1.36
N GLY A 5 11.59 5.93 -0.51
CA GLY A 5 10.49 5.46 0.27
C GLY A 5 10.62 3.97 0.49
N TYR A 6 9.71 3.42 1.25
CA TYR A 6 9.76 1.99 1.53
C TYR A 6 8.38 1.49 1.90
N SER A 7 8.24 0.18 1.87
CA SER A 7 7.00 -0.48 2.27
C SER A 7 7.31 -1.46 3.36
N ARG A 8 6.38 -1.59 4.29
CA ARG A 8 6.52 -2.55 5.38
C ARG A 8 5.31 -3.47 5.39
N PRO A 9 5.51 -4.75 5.70
CA PRO A 9 4.37 -5.64 5.81
C PRO A 9 3.56 -5.31 7.06
N GLY A 10 2.25 -5.33 6.91
CA GLY A 10 1.36 -5.17 8.03
C GLY A 10 0.73 -6.50 8.38
N LEU A 11 -0.35 -6.44 9.15
CA LEU A 11 -1.09 -7.63 9.51
C LEU A 11 -1.91 -8.11 8.33
N PHE A 12 -2.10 -9.44 8.26
CA PHE A 12 -3.00 -10.03 7.27
C PHE A 12 -2.62 -9.71 5.83
N GLY A 13 -1.33 -9.60 5.58
CA GLY A 13 -0.87 -9.41 4.21
C GLY A 13 -0.99 -8.01 3.67
N THR A 14 -1.31 -7.04 4.51
CA THR A 14 -1.34 -5.66 4.05
C THR A 14 0.07 -5.13 3.91
N MET A 15 0.21 -4.09 3.09
CA MET A 15 1.49 -3.41 2.92
C MET A 15 1.28 -1.95 3.21
N LYS A 16 2.13 -1.40 4.06
CA LYS A 16 2.10 0.01 4.39
C LYS A 16 3.24 0.71 3.69
N HIS A 17 2.94 1.83 3.07
CA HIS A 17 3.90 2.56 2.27
C HIS A 17 4.29 3.85 2.97
N TYR A 18 5.59 4.12 3.00
CA TYR A 18 6.13 5.29 3.68
C TYR A 18 7.06 6.04 2.74
N ASP A 19 7.16 7.35 2.94
CA ASP A 19 8.09 8.14 2.15
C ASP A 19 9.48 8.08 2.77
N ALA A 20 10.42 8.82 2.18
CA ALA A 20 11.79 8.80 2.63
C ALA A 20 11.96 9.39 4.03
N ASN A 21 11.01 10.19 4.46
CA ASN A 21 11.04 10.79 5.79
C ASN A 21 10.38 9.93 6.85
N GLY A 22 9.79 8.81 6.45
CA GLY A 22 9.14 7.93 7.39
C GLY A 22 7.66 8.20 7.59
N ASN A 23 7.08 9.10 6.82
CA ASN A 23 5.66 9.40 6.92
C ASN A 23 4.85 8.43 6.09
N LYS A 24 3.76 7.95 6.67
CA LYS A 24 2.90 7.02 5.95
C LYS A 24 2.21 7.76 4.81
N ILE A 25 2.34 7.22 3.61
CA ILE A 25 1.73 7.81 2.43
C ILE A 25 0.60 6.97 1.86
N GLY A 26 0.45 5.73 2.32
CA GLY A 26 -0.63 4.91 1.83
C GLY A 26 -0.49 3.49 2.32
N GLU A 27 -1.38 2.65 1.88
CA GLU A 27 -1.30 1.23 2.17
C GLU A 27 -2.05 0.45 1.12
N SER A 28 -1.72 -0.83 1.02
CA SER A 28 -2.41 -1.75 0.12
C SER A 28 -2.92 -2.91 0.93
N ARG A 29 -4.11 -3.36 0.63
CA ARG A 29 -4.72 -4.49 1.31
C ARG A 29 -5.11 -5.55 0.30
N PRO A 30 -4.95 -6.83 0.64
CA PRO A 30 -5.38 -7.88 -0.26
C PRO A 30 -6.91 -7.93 -0.34
N GLY A 31 -7.40 -8.12 -1.54
CA GLY A 31 -8.82 -8.32 -1.76
C GLY A 31 -9.09 -9.74 -2.20
N PHE A 32 -10.25 -9.94 -2.82
CA PHE A 32 -10.61 -11.26 -3.32
C PHE A 32 -9.81 -11.60 -4.57
N PHE A 33 -9.50 -12.88 -4.72
CA PHE A 33 -8.87 -13.38 -5.94
C PHE A 33 -7.55 -12.72 -6.25
N GLY A 34 -6.82 -12.36 -5.21
CA GLY A 34 -5.50 -11.80 -5.41
C GLY A 34 -5.48 -10.34 -5.79
N SER A 35 -6.61 -9.66 -5.73
CA SER A 35 -6.62 -8.24 -6.00
C SER A 35 -6.04 -7.47 -4.82
N MET A 36 -5.67 -6.22 -5.08
CA MET A 36 -5.13 -5.35 -4.05
C MET A 36 -5.91 -4.05 -4.06
N ASN A 37 -6.29 -3.59 -2.88
CA ASN A 37 -6.95 -2.30 -2.74
C ASN A 37 -5.94 -1.31 -2.19
N ASN A 38 -5.86 -0.15 -2.82
CA ASN A 38 -4.88 0.87 -2.46
C ASN A 38 -5.58 2.01 -1.74
N TYR A 39 -4.97 2.45 -0.64
CA TYR A 39 -5.52 3.50 0.20
C TYR A 39 -4.48 4.59 0.40
N ASP A 40 -4.92 5.82 0.59
CA ASP A 40 -3.99 6.92 0.86
C ASP A 40 -3.69 6.97 2.36
N ALA A 41 -2.90 7.97 2.76
CA ALA A 41 -2.49 8.09 4.15
C ALA A 41 -3.65 8.36 5.08
N ASN A 42 -4.75 8.88 4.58
CA ASN A 42 -5.95 9.15 5.36
C ASN A 42 -6.89 7.97 5.43
N GLY A 43 -6.56 6.89 4.72
CA GLY A 43 -7.40 5.72 4.72
C GLY A 43 -8.47 5.70 3.65
N HIS A 44 -8.43 6.66 2.73
CA HIS A 44 -9.39 6.69 1.64
C HIS A 44 -8.92 5.81 0.50
N LYS A 45 -9.82 5.04 -0.05
CA LYS A 45 -9.48 4.17 -1.16
C LYS A 45 -9.21 5.01 -2.40
N VAL A 46 -8.02 4.87 -2.95
CA VAL A 46 -7.63 5.63 -4.12
C VAL A 46 -7.53 4.78 -5.37
N GLY A 47 -7.62 3.47 -5.25
CA GLY A 47 -7.57 2.62 -6.42
C GLY A 47 -7.47 1.17 -6.02
N HIS A 48 -7.38 0.32 -7.03
CA HIS A 48 -7.17 -1.10 -6.78
C HIS A 48 -6.47 -1.70 -7.97
N SER A 49 -5.84 -2.82 -7.72
CA SER A 49 -5.16 -3.59 -8.76
C SER A 49 -5.73 -4.99 -8.77
N SER A 50 -5.94 -5.52 -9.94
CA SER A 50 -6.42 -6.89 -10.07
C SER A 50 -5.39 -7.71 -10.82
N PRO A 51 -5.34 -9.02 -10.56
CA PRO A 51 -4.49 -9.86 -11.40
C PRO A 51 -5.02 -9.79 -12.83
N GLY A 52 -4.14 -9.60 -13.75
CA GLY A 52 -4.54 -9.49 -15.15
C GLY A 52 -5.09 -10.80 -15.66
N LEU A 53 -6.07 -10.75 -16.48
CA LEU A 53 -6.59 -11.92 -17.14
C LEU A 53 -6.63 -11.73 -18.62
#